data_5c7e46ace56797154e1f4f37117fe5c2
#
_entry.id   5c7e46ace56797154e1f4f37117fe5c2
#
_cell.length_a   1.000
_cell.length_b   1.000
_cell.length_c   1.000
_cell.angle_alpha   90.00
_cell.angle_beta   90.00
_cell.angle_gamma   90.00
#
_symmetry.space_group_name_H-M   'P 1'
#
loop_
_entity.id
_entity.type
_entity.pdbx_description
1 polymer ?
#
loop_
_entity_poly.entity_id
_entity_poly.type
_entity_poly.pdbx_seq_one_letter_code
_entity_poly.pdbx_strand_id
1 'polypeptide(L)'
;MKNRIKKIFAALCSLVLALTAGACFAACGESEPEQSIDKIALTQNATDYSKYVNTYGRVFYNSDLGGVTFINSASGFEVRFRGTELRAEVQTVSGGGSYPNGMFSVFVDGETDSNAKILKTERSVGGISDEVTIAEGLTDGEHVVKVLKRTPSNRDRLIVSQISTDGEILPAPAKPSLNIEFYGDSITCGEGVLRAYKDENGNIKDSALYTQETQNVFQSYAGECAKDLGAAFRVFGRGGIALKYTDFTKERYTVANNYGSMAVDLAAAEYPYDYNSYRPDAVVIYLGTNDYFRSQKGTAKDDNGVAYSKGGMKIAVVNFVRDVIGRYYGKNIPVFVCSNLMAPGSGLDVIMENAVTELKSDFPNAVAVKFDKGVTTDKGGHPVVEDSEIAGAKLAGEIRRVLGI
;
A
#
# COMPACT_ATOMS: atom_id res chain seq x y z
N MET A 1 -49.48 -48.60 -52.87
CA MET A 1 -49.05 -47.39 -52.19
C MET A 1 -49.08 -47.48 -50.64
N LYS A 2 -49.95 -48.32 -50.05
CA LYS A 2 -50.12 -48.36 -48.56
C LYS A 2 -49.00 -49.13 -47.80
N ASN A 3 -48.25 -50.02 -48.50
CA ASN A 3 -47.20 -50.82 -47.84
C ASN A 3 -45.78 -50.19 -47.80
N ARG A 4 -45.57 -49.07 -48.50
CA ARG A 4 -44.29 -48.32 -48.42
C ARG A 4 -44.25 -47.33 -47.27
N ILE A 5 -45.42 -46.78 -46.85
CA ILE A 5 -45.53 -45.79 -45.78
C ILE A 5 -45.34 -46.48 -44.42
N LYS A 6 -45.77 -47.68 -44.20
CA LYS A 6 -45.56 -48.45 -42.95
C LYS A 6 -44.10 -48.82 -42.65
N LYS A 7 -43.26 -49.03 -43.69
CA LYS A 7 -41.85 -49.26 -43.50
C LYS A 7 -40.99 -48.07 -43.20
N ILE A 8 -41.44 -46.90 -43.63
CA ILE A 8 -40.77 -45.60 -43.33
C ILE A 8 -41.04 -45.19 -41.88
N PHE A 9 -42.25 -45.45 -41.37
CA PHE A 9 -42.58 -45.12 -39.97
C PHE A 9 -41.87 -46.01 -38.94
N ALA A 10 -41.66 -47.29 -39.28
CA ALA A 10 -40.91 -48.21 -38.39
C ALA A 10 -39.41 -47.91 -38.35
N ALA A 11 -38.83 -47.36 -39.44
CA ALA A 11 -37.43 -46.94 -39.47
C ALA A 11 -37.17 -45.59 -38.73
N LEU A 12 -38.15 -44.66 -38.74
CA LEU A 12 -38.03 -43.43 -38.01
C LEU A 12 -38.22 -43.60 -36.49
N CYS A 13 -39.07 -44.50 -36.03
CA CYS A 13 -39.23 -44.77 -34.59
C CYS A 13 -38.02 -45.50 -33.98
N SER A 14 -37.32 -46.30 -34.77
CA SER A 14 -36.09 -46.99 -34.29
C SER A 14 -34.89 -46.03 -34.20
N LEU A 15 -34.87 -44.97 -35.01
CA LEU A 15 -33.77 -43.98 -34.98
C LEU A 15 -33.95 -42.97 -33.85
N VAL A 16 -35.18 -42.66 -33.46
CA VAL A 16 -35.46 -41.70 -32.35
C VAL A 16 -35.22 -42.38 -31.01
N LEU A 17 -35.41 -43.69 -30.83
CA LEU A 17 -35.06 -44.39 -29.57
C LEU A 17 -33.57 -44.62 -29.40
N ALA A 18 -32.78 -44.69 -30.49
CA ALA A 18 -31.33 -44.80 -30.39
C ALA A 18 -30.62 -43.49 -30.05
N LEU A 19 -31.26 -42.35 -30.38
CA LEU A 19 -30.73 -41.02 -30.05
C LEU A 19 -31.05 -40.53 -28.62
N THR A 20 -32.08 -41.09 -27.96
CA THR A 20 -32.41 -40.76 -26.56
C THR A 20 -31.70 -41.61 -25.55
N ALA A 21 -31.17 -42.79 -25.92
CA ALA A 21 -30.32 -43.61 -25.02
C ALA A 21 -28.84 -43.19 -25.03
N GLY A 22 -28.39 -42.42 -26.05
CA GLY A 22 -27.03 -41.89 -26.13
C GLY A 22 -26.81 -40.56 -25.38
N ALA A 23 -27.90 -39.89 -24.99
CA ALA A 23 -27.81 -38.56 -24.36
C ALA A 23 -27.78 -38.59 -22.82
N CYS A 24 -27.92 -39.76 -22.19
CA CYS A 24 -27.88 -39.91 -20.73
C CYS A 24 -26.55 -40.44 -20.18
N PHE A 25 -25.55 -40.69 -21.01
CA PHE A 25 -24.23 -41.14 -20.58
C PHE A 25 -23.10 -40.11 -20.80
N ALA A 26 -23.42 -38.91 -21.23
CA ALA A 26 -22.43 -37.86 -21.44
C ALA A 26 -22.49 -36.71 -20.41
N ALA A 27 -22.99 -36.96 -19.19
CA ALA A 27 -23.10 -35.98 -18.14
C ALA A 27 -22.37 -36.38 -16.85
N CYS A 28 -21.42 -37.29 -16.92
CA CYS A 28 -20.30 -37.35 -15.99
C CYS A 28 -19.06 -36.87 -16.74
N GLY A 29 -18.96 -35.58 -17.00
CA GLY A 29 -17.69 -34.97 -17.33
C GLY A 29 -16.82 -35.15 -16.09
N GLU A 30 -15.88 -36.08 -16.15
CA GLU A 30 -14.69 -35.99 -15.34
C GLU A 30 -14.13 -34.62 -15.68
N SER A 31 -14.21 -33.64 -14.72
CA SER A 31 -13.44 -32.43 -14.82
C SER A 31 -11.99 -32.89 -14.96
N GLU A 32 -11.34 -32.51 -16.07
CA GLU A 32 -9.90 -32.73 -16.18
C GLU A 32 -9.30 -32.24 -14.88
N PRO A 33 -8.37 -32.97 -14.26
CA PRO A 33 -7.73 -32.50 -13.02
C PRO A 33 -7.15 -31.13 -13.30
N GLU A 34 -7.57 -30.14 -12.51
CA GLU A 34 -7.09 -28.77 -12.64
C GLU A 34 -5.56 -28.86 -12.56
N GLN A 35 -4.87 -28.44 -13.61
CA GLN A 35 -3.42 -28.62 -13.72
C GLN A 35 -2.78 -27.83 -12.55
N SER A 36 -2.00 -28.54 -11.73
CA SER A 36 -1.26 -27.93 -10.63
C SER A 36 -0.35 -26.82 -11.15
N ILE A 37 -0.43 -25.64 -10.55
CA ILE A 37 0.35 -24.46 -10.92
C ILE A 37 1.48 -24.33 -9.90
N ASP A 38 2.72 -24.59 -10.31
CA ASP A 38 3.92 -24.42 -9.47
C ASP A 38 4.56 -23.04 -9.60
N LYS A 39 4.18 -22.29 -10.65
CA LYS A 39 4.70 -20.94 -10.91
C LYS A 39 3.68 -20.05 -11.60
N ILE A 40 3.78 -18.74 -11.36
CA ILE A 40 2.92 -17.74 -11.98
C ILE A 40 3.71 -16.48 -12.36
N ALA A 41 3.57 -16.06 -13.61
CA ALA A 41 4.17 -14.81 -14.10
C ALA A 41 3.30 -13.61 -13.74
N LEU A 42 3.92 -12.52 -13.30
CA LEU A 42 3.27 -11.24 -13.08
C LEU A 42 3.37 -10.40 -14.36
N THR A 43 2.36 -10.52 -15.21
CA THR A 43 2.31 -9.89 -16.54
C THR A 43 1.70 -8.49 -16.50
N GLN A 44 1.70 -7.80 -17.66
CA GLN A 44 1.01 -6.52 -17.82
C GLN A 44 -0.49 -6.63 -17.57
N ASN A 45 -1.09 -7.78 -17.88
CA ASN A 45 -2.50 -8.04 -17.63
C ASN A 45 -2.70 -8.63 -16.23
N ALA A 46 -3.14 -7.79 -15.29
CA ALA A 46 -3.35 -8.23 -13.90
C ALA A 46 -4.37 -9.38 -13.78
N THR A 47 -5.28 -9.56 -14.73
CA THR A 47 -6.25 -10.68 -14.71
C THR A 47 -5.58 -12.04 -14.84
N ASP A 48 -4.38 -12.11 -15.44
CA ASP A 48 -3.65 -13.37 -15.63
C ASP A 48 -3.19 -13.98 -14.30
N TYR A 49 -2.88 -13.13 -13.31
CA TYR A 49 -2.36 -13.59 -12.01
C TYR A 49 -3.26 -13.25 -10.81
N SER A 50 -4.23 -12.36 -10.94
CA SER A 50 -5.02 -11.86 -9.79
C SER A 50 -5.87 -12.92 -9.09
N LYS A 51 -6.14 -14.06 -9.73
CA LYS A 51 -6.76 -15.22 -9.09
C LYS A 51 -5.86 -15.83 -8.00
N TYR A 52 -4.54 -15.73 -8.16
CA TYR A 52 -3.54 -16.41 -7.34
C TYR A 52 -2.67 -15.48 -6.51
N VAL A 53 -2.52 -14.23 -6.94
CA VAL A 53 -1.65 -13.24 -6.30
C VAL A 53 -2.44 -11.99 -5.97
N ASN A 54 -2.54 -11.68 -4.70
CA ASN A 54 -2.98 -10.38 -4.23
C ASN A 54 -1.85 -9.36 -4.37
N THR A 55 -2.15 -8.18 -4.89
CA THR A 55 -1.22 -7.03 -4.85
C THR A 55 -1.75 -5.96 -3.92
N TYR A 56 -0.84 -5.23 -3.26
CA TYR A 56 -1.12 -4.16 -2.30
C TYR A 56 -0.42 -2.86 -2.72
N GLY A 57 -1.03 -1.73 -2.43
CA GLY A 57 -0.51 -0.40 -2.77
C GLY A 57 -0.85 0.05 -4.19
N ARG A 58 -0.23 1.15 -4.62
CA ARG A 58 -0.25 1.58 -6.03
C ARG A 58 0.86 0.81 -6.76
N VAL A 59 0.47 -0.13 -7.60
CA VAL A 59 1.38 -1.00 -8.34
C VAL A 59 1.20 -0.85 -9.83
N PHE A 60 2.25 -1.03 -10.60
CA PHE A 60 2.21 -0.95 -12.06
C PHE A 60 3.17 -1.95 -12.69
N TYR A 61 2.86 -2.37 -13.89
CA TYR A 61 3.76 -3.20 -14.69
C TYR A 61 4.84 -2.34 -15.34
N ASN A 62 6.09 -2.73 -15.16
CA ASN A 62 7.24 -2.12 -15.82
C ASN A 62 7.58 -2.93 -17.07
N SER A 63 7.26 -2.40 -18.25
CA SER A 63 7.50 -3.08 -19.53
C SER A 63 8.98 -3.30 -19.84
N ASP A 64 9.83 -2.36 -19.40
CA ASP A 64 11.27 -2.42 -19.67
C ASP A 64 11.97 -3.49 -18.84
N LEU A 65 11.42 -3.78 -17.64
CA LEU A 65 11.97 -4.75 -16.70
C LEU A 65 11.12 -6.04 -16.61
N GLY A 66 9.99 -6.09 -17.30
CA GLY A 66 9.19 -7.31 -17.45
C GLY A 66 8.51 -7.78 -16.16
N GLY A 67 8.08 -6.89 -15.26
CA GLY A 67 7.45 -7.29 -14.00
C GLY A 67 6.61 -6.21 -13.32
N VAL A 68 5.90 -6.59 -12.26
CA VAL A 68 5.10 -5.69 -11.43
C VAL A 68 5.98 -4.97 -10.42
N THR A 69 5.87 -3.65 -10.38
CA THR A 69 6.69 -2.77 -9.54
C THR A 69 5.98 -2.40 -8.25
N PHE A 70 6.69 -2.59 -7.13
CA PHE A 70 6.32 -2.22 -5.77
C PHE A 70 7.25 -1.11 -5.29
N ILE A 71 6.71 0.12 -5.13
CA ILE A 71 7.52 1.32 -4.87
C ILE A 71 7.17 2.01 -3.55
N ASN A 72 5.89 2.11 -3.21
CA ASN A 72 5.44 2.81 -1.99
C ASN A 72 5.60 1.95 -0.75
N SER A 73 5.66 2.58 0.42
CA SER A 73 5.51 1.86 1.70
C SER A 73 4.21 1.06 1.72
N ALA A 74 4.23 -0.12 2.32
CA ALA A 74 3.14 -1.09 2.38
C ALA A 74 2.67 -1.64 1.02
N SER A 75 3.41 -1.39 -0.09
CA SER A 75 3.15 -2.06 -1.36
C SER A 75 3.84 -3.43 -1.42
N GLY A 76 3.23 -4.37 -2.11
CA GLY A 76 3.77 -5.73 -2.22
C GLY A 76 2.75 -6.73 -2.73
N PHE A 77 2.97 -7.99 -2.42
CA PHE A 77 2.12 -9.09 -2.88
C PHE A 77 1.86 -10.12 -1.76
N GLU A 78 0.85 -10.95 -1.96
CA GLU A 78 0.48 -12.06 -1.09
C GLU A 78 0.07 -13.26 -1.94
N VAL A 79 0.58 -14.44 -1.56
CA VAL A 79 0.34 -15.71 -2.25
C VAL A 79 -0.06 -16.76 -1.23
N ARG A 80 -1.03 -17.62 -1.59
CA ARG A 80 -1.32 -18.85 -0.89
C ARG A 80 -0.80 -20.02 -1.74
N PHE A 81 -0.11 -20.96 -1.11
CA PHE A 81 0.44 -22.11 -1.78
C PHE A 81 0.46 -23.35 -0.86
N ARG A 82 0.65 -24.53 -1.46
CA ARG A 82 0.99 -25.77 -0.75
C ARG A 82 2.42 -26.13 -1.13
N GLY A 83 3.24 -26.43 -0.15
CA GLY A 83 4.66 -26.76 -0.33
C GLY A 83 5.48 -26.36 0.88
N THR A 84 6.79 -26.35 0.72
CA THR A 84 7.76 -26.04 1.81
C THR A 84 8.59 -24.79 1.53
N GLU A 85 8.47 -24.24 0.31
CA GLU A 85 9.29 -23.12 -0.16
C GLU A 85 8.50 -22.20 -1.12
N LEU A 86 8.74 -20.89 -1.00
CA LEU A 86 8.29 -19.87 -1.95
C LEU A 86 9.47 -19.08 -2.47
N ARG A 87 9.56 -18.93 -3.79
CA ARG A 87 10.58 -18.15 -4.50
C ARG A 87 9.95 -17.07 -5.36
N ALA A 88 10.73 -16.06 -5.72
CA ALA A 88 10.33 -15.05 -6.70
C ALA A 88 11.52 -14.62 -7.57
N GLU A 89 11.25 -14.38 -8.84
CA GLU A 89 12.19 -13.69 -9.73
C GLU A 89 12.03 -12.19 -9.53
N VAL A 90 13.09 -11.54 -9.06
CA VAL A 90 13.07 -10.14 -8.66
C VAL A 90 14.18 -9.33 -9.31
N GLN A 91 13.90 -8.05 -9.49
CA GLN A 91 14.88 -7.02 -9.83
C GLN A 91 14.72 -5.86 -8.85
N THR A 92 15.80 -5.13 -8.56
CA THR A 92 15.74 -3.91 -7.79
C THR A 92 16.21 -2.71 -8.59
N VAL A 93 15.50 -1.59 -8.45
CA VAL A 93 15.87 -0.31 -9.05
C VAL A 93 16.05 0.71 -7.95
N SER A 94 17.19 1.41 -7.97
CA SER A 94 17.52 2.42 -6.97
C SER A 94 16.49 3.53 -6.89
N GLY A 95 16.04 3.85 -5.67
CA GLY A 95 15.19 4.98 -5.37
C GLY A 95 15.92 6.33 -5.32
N GLY A 96 17.27 6.33 -5.27
CA GLY A 96 18.10 7.53 -5.31
C GLY A 96 18.27 8.28 -3.99
N GLY A 97 17.79 7.76 -2.87
CA GLY A 97 17.93 8.39 -1.55
C GLY A 97 19.31 8.16 -0.90
N SER A 98 19.55 8.82 0.25
CA SER A 98 20.80 8.70 1.03
C SER A 98 21.04 7.28 1.56
N TYR A 99 19.98 6.51 1.74
CA TYR A 99 19.97 5.10 2.13
C TYR A 99 19.25 4.33 1.03
N PRO A 100 19.95 3.89 -0.04
CA PRO A 100 19.31 3.46 -1.28
C PRO A 100 18.52 2.16 -1.13
N ASN A 101 18.94 1.24 -0.24
CA ASN A 101 18.35 -0.08 -0.17
C ASN A 101 16.90 -0.07 0.31
N GLY A 102 16.01 -0.67 -0.46
CA GLY A 102 14.67 -1.00 -0.04
C GLY A 102 14.66 -2.18 0.92
N MET A 103 13.73 -2.18 1.88
CA MET A 103 13.52 -3.30 2.79
C MET A 103 12.08 -3.78 2.68
N PHE A 104 11.92 -5.10 2.66
CA PHE A 104 10.63 -5.78 2.58
C PHE A 104 10.47 -6.69 3.80
N SER A 105 9.30 -6.68 4.42
CA SER A 105 8.91 -7.65 5.43
C SER A 105 8.24 -8.82 4.76
N VAL A 106 8.60 -10.03 5.18
CA VAL A 106 7.98 -11.27 4.78
C VAL A 106 7.17 -11.81 5.97
N PHE A 107 5.88 -11.90 5.80
CA PHE A 107 4.95 -12.41 6.81
C PHE A 107 4.50 -13.81 6.37
N VAL A 108 4.65 -14.79 7.23
CA VAL A 108 4.27 -16.18 6.99
C VAL A 108 3.13 -16.54 7.93
N ASP A 109 2.02 -17.05 7.39
CA ASP A 109 0.88 -17.59 8.14
C ASP A 109 0.32 -16.67 9.23
N GLY A 110 0.28 -15.37 8.93
CA GLY A 110 -0.25 -14.36 9.85
C GLY A 110 0.74 -13.88 10.91
N GLU A 111 2.06 -14.12 10.74
CA GLU A 111 3.08 -13.48 11.60
C GLU A 111 2.83 -11.98 11.73
N THR A 112 3.14 -11.44 12.89
CA THR A 112 3.14 -10.00 13.11
C THR A 112 4.43 -9.37 12.57
N ASP A 113 4.45 -8.05 12.37
CA ASP A 113 5.65 -7.35 11.87
C ASP A 113 6.88 -7.59 12.78
N SER A 114 6.70 -7.73 14.08
CA SER A 114 7.79 -8.00 15.03
C SER A 114 8.50 -9.33 14.79
N ASN A 115 7.86 -10.29 14.17
CA ASN A 115 8.41 -11.62 13.86
C ASN A 115 8.72 -11.78 12.37
N ALA A 116 8.40 -10.78 11.53
CA ALA A 116 8.58 -10.86 10.10
C ALA A 116 10.05 -10.98 9.69
N LYS A 117 10.32 -11.82 8.72
CA LYS A 117 11.63 -11.88 8.04
C LYS A 117 11.84 -10.61 7.23
N ILE A 118 13.06 -10.10 7.21
CA ILE A 118 13.43 -8.91 6.44
C ILE A 118 14.17 -9.35 5.19
N LEU A 119 13.59 -9.09 4.03
CA LEU A 119 14.24 -9.27 2.74
C LEU A 119 14.96 -7.98 2.37
N LYS A 120 16.29 -8.01 2.39
CA LYS A 120 17.13 -6.97 1.76
C LYS A 120 17.37 -7.40 0.32
N THR A 121 16.99 -6.54 -0.60
CA THR A 121 17.35 -6.73 -2.00
C THR A 121 18.74 -6.13 -2.22
N GLU A 122 19.70 -6.94 -2.62
CA GLU A 122 20.96 -6.42 -3.11
C GLU A 122 20.72 -5.74 -4.46
N ARG A 123 21.50 -4.69 -4.72
CA ARG A 123 21.32 -3.86 -5.91
C ARG A 123 21.65 -4.68 -7.15
N SER A 124 20.65 -5.06 -7.94
CA SER A 124 20.91 -5.65 -9.26
C SER A 124 21.48 -4.56 -10.18
N VAL A 125 22.72 -4.70 -10.57
CA VAL A 125 23.34 -3.84 -11.57
C VAL A 125 22.99 -4.43 -12.94
N GLY A 126 22.28 -3.68 -13.78
CA GLY A 126 22.06 -4.05 -15.18
C GLY A 126 20.77 -4.78 -15.52
N GLY A 127 19.75 -4.75 -14.65
CA GLY A 127 18.42 -5.31 -14.99
C GLY A 127 18.37 -6.84 -15.08
N ILE A 128 19.26 -7.54 -14.39
CA ILE A 128 19.24 -9.00 -14.29
C ILE A 128 18.26 -9.39 -13.20
N SER A 129 17.31 -10.27 -13.52
CA SER A 129 16.43 -10.89 -12.53
C SER A 129 17.21 -11.91 -11.73
N ASP A 130 17.13 -11.82 -10.41
CA ASP A 130 17.64 -12.86 -9.51
C ASP A 130 16.45 -13.65 -8.95
N GLU A 131 16.55 -14.97 -8.94
CA GLU A 131 15.63 -15.80 -8.18
C GLU A 131 16.02 -15.70 -6.71
N VAL A 132 15.09 -15.27 -5.87
CA VAL A 132 15.30 -15.17 -4.42
C VAL A 132 14.32 -16.06 -3.68
N THR A 133 14.80 -16.74 -2.65
CA THR A 133 13.98 -17.50 -1.72
C THR A 133 13.28 -16.53 -0.75
N ILE A 134 11.96 -16.45 -0.85
CA ILE A 134 11.11 -15.62 0.00
C ILE A 134 10.85 -16.31 1.35
N ALA A 135 10.48 -17.59 1.30
CA ALA A 135 10.27 -18.42 2.48
C ALA A 135 10.74 -19.84 2.20
N GLU A 136 11.33 -20.51 3.19
CA GLU A 136 11.86 -21.87 3.07
C GLU A 136 11.79 -22.62 4.40
N GLY A 137 11.88 -23.95 4.34
CA GLY A 137 11.86 -24.79 5.54
C GLY A 137 10.51 -24.81 6.25
N LEU A 138 9.44 -24.48 5.53
CA LEU A 138 8.07 -24.58 6.03
C LEU A 138 7.67 -26.04 6.16
N THR A 139 6.65 -26.32 6.96
CA THR A 139 6.05 -27.66 7.00
C THR A 139 5.37 -27.96 5.67
N ASP A 140 5.33 -29.23 5.26
CA ASP A 140 4.55 -29.59 4.08
C ASP A 140 3.06 -29.36 4.34
N GLY A 141 2.49 -28.35 3.68
CA GLY A 141 1.13 -27.90 3.94
C GLY A 141 0.75 -26.63 3.19
N GLU A 142 -0.42 -26.09 3.52
CA GLU A 142 -0.86 -24.79 3.00
C GLU A 142 -0.27 -23.64 3.80
N HIS A 143 0.26 -22.66 3.09
CA HIS A 143 0.86 -21.45 3.65
C HIS A 143 0.34 -20.21 2.95
N VAL A 144 0.31 -19.09 3.68
CA VAL A 144 0.08 -17.74 3.15
C VAL A 144 1.33 -16.92 3.41
N VAL A 145 1.96 -16.46 2.34
CA VAL A 145 3.13 -15.58 2.44
C VAL A 145 2.80 -14.21 1.86
N LYS A 146 3.04 -13.19 2.65
CA LYS A 146 2.86 -11.78 2.27
C LYS A 146 4.19 -11.06 2.32
N VAL A 147 4.55 -10.42 1.21
CA VAL A 147 5.79 -9.63 1.06
C VAL A 147 5.41 -8.17 0.87
N LEU A 148 5.74 -7.31 1.82
CA LEU A 148 5.37 -5.90 1.78
C LEU A 148 6.57 -5.00 2.05
N LYS A 149 6.66 -3.90 1.30
CA LYS A 149 7.73 -2.92 1.41
C LYS A 149 7.64 -2.14 2.72
N ARG A 150 8.72 -2.12 3.52
CA ARG A 150 8.82 -1.38 4.79
C ARG A 150 9.18 0.09 4.59
N THR A 151 9.99 0.37 3.58
CA THR A 151 10.66 1.65 3.35
C THR A 151 9.87 2.53 2.36
N PRO A 152 10.04 3.86 2.39
CA PRO A 152 9.33 4.78 1.50
C PRO A 152 9.77 4.68 0.05
N SER A 153 9.06 5.40 -0.83
CA SER A 153 9.21 5.35 -2.29
C SER A 153 10.57 5.83 -2.80
N ASN A 154 11.28 6.67 -2.04
CA ASN A 154 12.63 7.12 -2.34
C ASN A 154 13.74 6.12 -1.94
N ARG A 155 13.38 4.90 -1.63
CA ARG A 155 14.27 3.74 -1.45
C ARG A 155 14.07 2.78 -2.62
N ASP A 156 14.95 1.78 -2.74
CA ASP A 156 14.89 0.82 -3.84
C ASP A 156 13.49 0.27 -4.05
N ARG A 157 13.13 0.10 -5.32
CA ARG A 157 11.87 -0.49 -5.79
C ARG A 157 12.10 -1.97 -6.03
N LEU A 158 11.09 -2.76 -5.78
CA LEU A 158 11.08 -4.19 -6.13
C LEU A 158 10.23 -4.40 -7.38
N ILE A 159 10.79 -5.07 -8.37
CA ILE A 159 10.08 -5.55 -9.55
C ILE A 159 10.02 -7.07 -9.44
N VAL A 160 8.83 -7.66 -9.54
CA VAL A 160 8.61 -9.09 -9.49
C VAL A 160 8.05 -9.53 -10.83
N SER A 161 8.76 -10.46 -11.49
CA SER A 161 8.35 -11.02 -12.79
C SER A 161 7.65 -12.37 -12.66
N GLN A 162 8.06 -13.18 -11.67
CA GLN A 162 7.50 -14.53 -11.46
C GLN A 162 7.53 -14.90 -9.99
N ILE A 163 6.58 -15.71 -9.57
CA ILE A 163 6.53 -16.36 -8.25
C ILE A 163 6.44 -17.87 -8.50
N SER A 164 7.17 -18.67 -7.72
CA SER A 164 7.20 -20.13 -7.82
C SER A 164 7.26 -20.80 -6.45
N THR A 165 6.85 -22.07 -6.39
CA THR A 165 6.91 -22.93 -5.21
C THR A 165 7.38 -24.32 -5.60
N ASP A 166 7.83 -25.09 -4.63
CA ASP A 166 8.15 -26.51 -4.76
C ASP A 166 6.90 -27.42 -4.80
N GLY A 167 5.70 -26.85 -4.69
CA GLY A 167 4.43 -27.55 -4.70
C GLY A 167 3.40 -26.89 -5.62
N GLU A 168 2.33 -26.31 -5.07
CA GLU A 168 1.20 -25.79 -5.84
C GLU A 168 0.81 -24.39 -5.37
N ILE A 169 0.66 -23.42 -6.30
CA ILE A 169 0.10 -22.11 -6.03
C ILE A 169 -1.43 -22.23 -6.00
N LEU A 170 -2.03 -21.82 -4.90
CA LEU A 170 -3.46 -21.87 -4.66
C LEU A 170 -4.13 -20.52 -4.96
N PRO A 171 -5.46 -20.47 -5.14
CA PRO A 171 -6.17 -19.22 -5.23
C PRO A 171 -5.85 -18.30 -4.06
N ALA A 172 -5.64 -17.01 -4.34
CA ALA A 172 -5.27 -16.01 -3.33
C ALA A 172 -6.28 -15.96 -2.19
N PRO A 173 -5.85 -15.68 -0.95
CA PRO A 173 -6.77 -15.52 0.17
C PRO A 173 -7.62 -14.26 -0.01
N ALA A 174 -8.74 -14.19 0.71
CA ALA A 174 -9.55 -12.98 0.73
C ALA A 174 -8.75 -11.81 1.36
N LYS A 175 -8.77 -10.65 0.70
CA LYS A 175 -8.19 -9.43 1.27
C LYS A 175 -9.03 -8.92 2.46
N PRO A 176 -8.44 -8.17 3.40
CA PRO A 176 -9.21 -7.43 4.40
C PRO A 176 -10.31 -6.60 3.74
N SER A 177 -11.50 -6.58 4.34
CA SER A 177 -12.65 -5.85 3.81
C SER A 177 -12.52 -4.33 4.01
N LEU A 178 -11.82 -3.91 5.07
CA LEU A 178 -11.57 -2.50 5.36
C LEU A 178 -10.26 -2.04 4.69
N ASN A 179 -10.33 -0.92 3.97
CA ASN A 179 -9.22 -0.37 3.19
C ASN A 179 -8.99 1.09 3.55
N ILE A 180 -7.77 1.45 3.95
CA ILE A 180 -7.42 2.81 4.35
C ILE A 180 -6.32 3.36 3.45
N GLU A 181 -6.51 4.58 2.93
CA GLU A 181 -5.45 5.28 2.19
C GLU A 181 -4.86 6.41 3.02
N PHE A 182 -3.54 6.39 3.17
CA PHE A 182 -2.77 7.40 3.88
C PHE A 182 -2.01 8.29 2.90
N TYR A 183 -2.19 9.59 3.03
CA TYR A 183 -1.36 10.62 2.41
C TYR A 183 -0.48 11.22 3.50
N GLY A 184 0.86 11.03 3.37
CA GLY A 184 1.73 11.44 4.45
C GLY A 184 3.20 11.62 4.08
N ASP A 185 3.98 11.92 5.10
CA ASP A 185 5.41 12.16 5.01
C ASP A 185 6.23 11.03 5.68
N SER A 186 7.44 11.35 6.16
CA SER A 186 8.32 10.43 6.89
C SER A 186 7.66 9.77 8.10
N ILE A 187 6.77 10.49 8.78
CA ILE A 187 6.07 10.01 9.98
C ILE A 187 5.12 8.87 9.60
N THR A 188 4.37 9.06 8.54
CA THR A 188 3.45 8.04 8.00
C THR A 188 4.20 6.83 7.45
N CYS A 189 5.37 7.05 6.82
CA CYS A 189 6.23 5.98 6.30
C CYS A 189 7.03 5.24 7.38
N GLY A 190 6.98 5.68 8.65
CA GLY A 190 7.72 5.07 9.75
C GLY A 190 9.23 5.30 9.68
N GLU A 191 9.68 6.46 9.18
CA GLU A 191 11.10 6.77 9.09
C GLU A 191 11.71 6.93 10.49
N GLY A 192 12.69 6.07 10.81
CA GLY A 192 13.37 6.07 12.10
C GLY A 192 12.52 5.55 13.27
N VAL A 193 11.38 4.92 13.03
CA VAL A 193 10.51 4.41 14.11
C VAL A 193 11.18 3.37 15.00
N LEU A 194 12.09 2.55 14.43
CA LEU A 194 12.86 1.52 15.15
C LEU A 194 14.19 2.00 15.72
N ARG A 195 14.48 3.31 15.69
CA ARG A 195 15.74 3.79 16.21
C ARG A 195 15.85 3.63 17.74
N ALA A 196 17.04 3.31 18.22
CA ALA A 196 17.32 3.36 19.65
C ALA A 196 17.32 4.84 20.10
N TYR A 197 16.34 5.22 20.90
CA TYR A 197 16.19 6.60 21.37
C TYR A 197 16.52 6.80 22.86
N LYS A 198 16.86 5.71 23.57
CA LYS A 198 17.35 5.73 24.95
C LYS A 198 18.80 5.25 25.02
N ASP A 199 19.57 5.82 25.92
CA ASP A 199 20.87 5.31 26.30
C ASP A 199 20.75 4.17 27.32
N GLU A 200 21.88 3.62 27.77
CA GLU A 200 21.95 2.55 28.79
C GLU A 200 21.36 2.94 30.14
N ASN A 201 21.24 4.25 30.43
CA ASN A 201 20.64 4.81 31.63
C ASN A 201 19.16 5.19 31.44
N GLY A 202 18.57 4.94 30.24
CA GLY A 202 17.20 5.27 29.92
C GLY A 202 16.95 6.73 29.51
N ASN A 203 18.01 7.56 29.35
CA ASN A 203 17.85 8.95 28.91
C ASN A 203 17.62 9.02 27.39
N ILE A 204 16.78 9.94 26.96
CA ILE A 204 16.49 10.16 25.53
C ILE A 204 17.73 10.69 24.81
N LYS A 205 18.16 9.98 23.76
CA LYS A 205 19.27 10.39 22.91
C LYS A 205 18.84 11.39 21.84
N ASP A 206 19.62 12.46 21.67
CA ASP A 206 19.41 13.45 20.61
C ASP A 206 19.92 13.01 19.23
N SER A 207 20.79 11.99 19.17
CA SER A 207 21.55 11.58 17.97
C SER A 207 21.26 10.15 17.52
N ALA A 208 20.00 9.74 17.57
CA ALA A 208 19.63 8.43 17.03
C ALA A 208 19.84 8.38 15.51
N LEU A 209 20.51 7.33 15.04
CA LEU A 209 20.78 7.14 13.62
C LEU A 209 19.49 6.79 12.85
N TYR A 210 19.25 7.51 11.78
CA TYR A 210 18.21 7.19 10.80
C TYR A 210 18.87 6.37 9.69
N THR A 211 18.59 5.07 9.66
CA THR A 211 19.08 4.14 8.62
C THR A 211 17.89 3.46 7.96
N GLN A 212 18.11 2.70 6.91
CA GLN A 212 17.03 1.90 6.30
C GLN A 212 16.47 0.84 7.26
N GLU A 213 17.33 0.28 8.15
CA GLU A 213 16.95 -0.72 9.14
C GLU A 213 16.01 -0.15 10.20
N THR A 214 16.14 1.15 10.50
CA THR A 214 15.27 1.82 11.49
C THR A 214 13.95 2.31 10.91
N GLN A 215 13.70 2.10 9.61
CA GLN A 215 12.43 2.44 8.95
C GLN A 215 11.47 1.26 8.98
N ASN A 216 10.22 1.50 9.37
CA ASN A 216 9.20 0.47 9.36
C ASN A 216 7.79 1.07 9.31
N VAL A 217 7.15 1.03 8.14
CA VAL A 217 5.78 1.54 7.98
C VAL A 217 4.76 0.77 8.83
N PHE A 218 5.00 -0.50 9.12
CA PHE A 218 4.06 -1.35 9.88
C PHE A 218 4.03 -0.99 11.37
N GLN A 219 5.10 -0.40 11.89
CA GLN A 219 5.18 0.14 13.25
C GLN A 219 5.09 1.67 13.32
N SER A 220 4.71 2.34 12.20
CA SER A 220 4.26 3.72 12.22
C SER A 220 2.83 3.81 12.76
N TYR A 221 2.37 5.02 13.10
CA TYR A 221 0.98 5.23 13.49
C TYR A 221 -0.03 4.72 12.44
N ALA A 222 0.34 4.74 11.16
CA ALA A 222 -0.50 4.24 10.08
C ALA A 222 -0.59 2.70 10.08
N GLY A 223 0.55 2.04 10.27
CA GLY A 223 0.62 0.58 10.39
C GLY A 223 -0.09 0.08 11.66
N GLU A 224 0.16 0.71 12.81
CA GLU A 224 -0.49 0.34 14.07
C GLU A 224 -2.01 0.57 14.03
N CYS A 225 -2.47 1.67 13.40
CA CYS A 225 -3.88 1.90 13.16
C CYS A 225 -4.51 0.81 12.27
N ALA A 226 -3.86 0.47 11.16
CA ALA A 226 -4.36 -0.56 10.25
C ALA A 226 -4.40 -1.95 10.90
N LYS A 227 -3.38 -2.29 11.68
CA LYS A 227 -3.29 -3.54 12.47
C LYS A 227 -4.42 -3.63 13.51
N ASP A 228 -4.67 -2.57 14.27
CA ASP A 228 -5.74 -2.50 15.26
C ASP A 228 -7.13 -2.67 14.63
N LEU A 229 -7.32 -2.15 13.41
CA LEU A 229 -8.57 -2.26 12.65
C LEU A 229 -8.71 -3.56 11.83
N GLY A 230 -7.67 -4.39 11.72
CA GLY A 230 -7.65 -5.51 10.78
C GLY A 230 -7.77 -5.07 9.31
N ALA A 231 -7.29 -3.87 8.98
CA ALA A 231 -7.46 -3.24 7.68
C ALA A 231 -6.27 -3.47 6.74
N ALA A 232 -6.55 -3.54 5.45
CA ALA A 232 -5.53 -3.28 4.45
C ALA A 232 -5.28 -1.77 4.35
N PHE A 233 -4.02 -1.37 4.17
CA PHE A 233 -3.68 0.03 4.00
C PHE A 233 -2.66 0.25 2.90
N ARG A 234 -2.62 1.46 2.38
CA ARG A 234 -1.60 1.92 1.45
C ARG A 234 -1.17 3.35 1.78
N VAL A 235 0.06 3.67 1.45
CA VAL A 235 0.65 4.97 1.71
C VAL A 235 1.04 5.63 0.40
N PHE A 236 0.62 6.89 0.22
CA PHE A 236 1.14 7.79 -0.79
C PHE A 236 1.95 8.88 -0.07
N GLY A 237 3.27 8.69 -0.05
CA GLY A 237 4.14 9.55 0.73
C GLY A 237 5.59 9.10 0.76
N ARG A 238 6.46 9.95 1.32
CA ARG A 238 7.86 9.68 1.60
C ARG A 238 8.45 10.68 2.60
N GLY A 239 9.65 10.41 3.06
CA GLY A 239 10.41 11.33 3.90
C GLY A 239 10.61 12.70 3.24
N GLY A 240 10.39 13.75 4.00
CA GLY A 240 10.60 15.11 3.55
C GLY A 240 9.51 15.69 2.66
N ILE A 241 8.54 14.94 2.16
CA ILE A 241 7.51 15.47 1.25
C ILE A 241 6.64 16.53 1.93
N ALA A 242 6.37 17.61 1.21
CA ALA A 242 5.43 18.65 1.63
C ALA A 242 4.03 18.40 1.04
N LEU A 243 3.00 18.97 1.67
CA LEU A 243 1.69 19.03 1.03
C LEU A 243 1.73 19.99 -0.17
N LYS A 244 2.21 21.22 0.03
CA LYS A 244 2.19 22.27 -0.99
C LYS A 244 3.44 23.15 -1.01
N TYR A 245 4.04 23.46 0.14
CA TYR A 245 5.11 24.45 0.23
C TYR A 245 6.47 23.78 0.40
N THR A 246 7.32 23.89 -0.62
CA THR A 246 8.66 23.29 -0.62
C THR A 246 9.71 24.23 -1.17
N ASP A 247 10.97 23.82 -1.15
CA ASP A 247 12.08 24.45 -1.87
C ASP A 247 12.18 23.84 -3.28
N PHE A 248 11.45 24.40 -4.23
CA PHE A 248 11.40 23.89 -5.62
C PHE A 248 12.76 23.93 -6.34
N THR A 249 13.78 24.56 -5.76
CA THR A 249 15.14 24.46 -6.30
C THR A 249 15.78 23.11 -6.01
N LYS A 250 15.28 22.37 -5.00
CA LYS A 250 15.80 21.09 -4.54
C LYS A 250 14.79 19.96 -4.67
N GLU A 251 13.51 20.28 -4.64
CA GLU A 251 12.44 19.30 -4.56
C GLU A 251 11.26 19.69 -5.46
N ARG A 252 11.13 18.98 -6.58
CA ARG A 252 10.16 19.27 -7.63
C ARG A 252 8.73 18.94 -7.26
N TYR A 253 8.50 17.88 -6.45
CA TYR A 253 7.18 17.35 -6.20
C TYR A 253 6.70 17.65 -4.78
N THR A 254 5.41 17.92 -4.67
CA THR A 254 4.63 17.95 -3.44
C THR A 254 3.46 16.97 -3.60
N VAL A 255 2.79 16.64 -2.51
CA VAL A 255 1.60 15.78 -2.61
C VAL A 255 0.52 16.47 -3.46
N ALA A 256 0.32 17.77 -3.30
CA ALA A 256 -0.72 18.51 -4.02
C ALA A 256 -0.47 18.65 -5.52
N ASN A 257 0.79 18.66 -5.99
CA ASN A 257 1.08 18.77 -7.43
C ASN A 257 1.36 17.42 -8.12
N ASN A 258 1.50 16.33 -7.35
CA ASN A 258 1.85 15.01 -7.92
C ASN A 258 0.98 13.83 -7.43
N TYR A 259 -0.20 14.09 -6.82
CA TYR A 259 -1.11 13.06 -6.32
C TYR A 259 -1.55 12.05 -7.38
N GLY A 260 -1.61 12.48 -8.65
CA GLY A 260 -2.01 11.65 -9.79
C GLY A 260 -0.95 10.67 -10.28
N SER A 261 0.17 10.53 -9.58
CA SER A 261 1.23 9.57 -9.89
C SER A 261 1.08 8.25 -9.15
N MET A 262 1.75 7.21 -9.65
CA MET A 262 1.91 5.93 -8.96
C MET A 262 2.71 6.07 -7.66
N ALA A 263 3.65 7.00 -7.58
CA ALA A 263 4.38 7.36 -6.37
C ALA A 263 4.80 8.83 -6.39
N VAL A 264 5.04 9.42 -5.20
CA VAL A 264 5.37 10.86 -5.08
C VAL A 264 6.67 11.25 -5.78
N ASP A 265 7.57 10.31 -6.04
CA ASP A 265 8.86 10.53 -6.69
C ASP A 265 8.83 10.31 -8.22
N LEU A 266 7.69 9.89 -8.75
CA LEU A 266 7.49 9.64 -10.17
C LEU A 266 6.65 10.76 -10.80
N ALA A 267 6.99 11.17 -12.01
CA ALA A 267 6.17 12.14 -12.74
C ALA A 267 4.81 11.54 -13.11
N ALA A 268 3.71 12.20 -12.74
CA ALA A 268 2.37 11.73 -13.08
C ALA A 268 2.12 11.61 -14.59
N ALA A 269 2.83 12.41 -15.41
CA ALA A 269 2.75 12.32 -16.86
C ALA A 269 3.33 11.01 -17.43
N GLU A 270 4.30 10.41 -16.73
CA GLU A 270 4.95 9.15 -17.14
C GLU A 270 4.34 7.93 -16.43
N TYR A 271 3.90 8.12 -15.20
CA TYR A 271 3.37 7.07 -14.33
C TYR A 271 2.01 7.48 -13.75
N PRO A 272 0.98 7.65 -14.58
CA PRO A 272 -0.34 8.08 -14.12
C PRO A 272 -1.00 7.03 -13.25
N TYR A 273 -1.67 7.47 -12.18
CA TYR A 273 -2.46 6.62 -11.31
C TYR A 273 -3.94 6.68 -11.70
N ASP A 274 -4.55 5.51 -11.89
CA ASP A 274 -6.00 5.38 -12.09
C ASP A 274 -6.73 5.25 -10.76
N TYR A 275 -7.40 6.31 -10.34
CA TYR A 275 -8.21 6.34 -9.12
C TYR A 275 -9.43 5.42 -9.14
N ASN A 276 -9.88 4.94 -10.33
CA ASN A 276 -10.96 3.98 -10.43
C ASN A 276 -10.53 2.55 -10.06
N SER A 277 -9.21 2.29 -10.04
CA SER A 277 -8.67 0.97 -9.69
C SER A 277 -8.80 0.60 -8.21
N TYR A 278 -9.11 1.57 -7.35
CA TYR A 278 -9.20 1.35 -5.90
C TYR A 278 -10.10 2.37 -5.22
N ARG A 279 -10.91 1.90 -4.28
CA ARG A 279 -11.73 2.76 -3.44
C ARG A 279 -11.43 2.47 -1.97
N PRO A 280 -10.88 3.42 -1.20
CA PRO A 280 -10.72 3.28 0.24
C PRO A 280 -12.06 3.48 0.96
N ASP A 281 -12.17 2.93 2.17
CA ASP A 281 -13.28 3.17 3.09
C ASP A 281 -13.04 4.42 3.94
N ALA A 282 -11.76 4.79 4.12
CA ALA A 282 -11.33 6.00 4.81
C ALA A 282 -10.03 6.56 4.21
N VAL A 283 -9.88 7.87 4.28
CA VAL A 283 -8.66 8.58 3.88
C VAL A 283 -8.07 9.29 5.11
N VAL A 284 -6.76 9.14 5.30
CA VAL A 284 -6.01 9.79 6.37
C VAL A 284 -4.95 10.71 5.76
N ILE A 285 -4.86 11.93 6.26
CA ILE A 285 -3.91 12.94 5.81
C ILE A 285 -3.06 13.38 7.00
N TYR A 286 -1.76 13.11 6.95
CA TYR A 286 -0.78 13.65 7.89
C TYR A 286 0.31 14.36 7.10
N LEU A 287 0.12 15.63 6.82
CA LEU A 287 0.99 16.46 6.00
C LEU A 287 1.07 17.88 6.58
N GLY A 288 2.08 18.65 6.17
CA GLY A 288 2.28 20.04 6.60
C GLY A 288 3.48 20.23 7.53
N THR A 289 3.98 19.17 8.15
CA THR A 289 5.19 19.21 8.98
C THR A 289 6.39 19.73 8.20
N ASN A 290 6.60 19.23 6.98
CA ASN A 290 7.70 19.65 6.11
C ASN A 290 7.48 21.05 5.53
N ASP A 291 6.25 21.42 5.20
CA ASP A 291 5.87 22.78 4.83
C ASP A 291 6.26 23.77 5.94
N TYR A 292 5.92 23.44 7.19
CA TYR A 292 6.25 24.24 8.35
C TYR A 292 7.76 24.36 8.57
N PHE A 293 8.52 23.26 8.61
CA PHE A 293 9.97 23.31 8.85
C PHE A 293 10.72 24.08 7.77
N ARG A 294 10.31 23.99 6.52
CA ARG A 294 10.87 24.80 5.43
C ARG A 294 10.51 26.28 5.59
N SER A 295 9.33 26.59 6.11
CA SER A 295 8.95 27.97 6.38
C SER A 295 9.85 28.63 7.43
N GLN A 296 10.29 27.87 8.45
CA GLN A 296 11.23 28.35 9.44
C GLN A 296 12.62 28.67 8.87
N LYS A 297 12.96 28.04 7.73
CA LYS A 297 14.20 28.28 6.97
C LYS A 297 14.04 29.36 5.89
N GLY A 298 12.83 29.94 5.73
CA GLY A 298 12.52 30.94 4.70
C GLY A 298 12.49 30.40 3.28
N THR A 299 12.48 29.08 3.07
CA THR A 299 12.53 28.45 1.73
C THR A 299 11.20 27.92 1.24
N ALA A 300 10.18 27.86 2.08
CA ALA A 300 8.87 27.28 1.75
C ALA A 300 8.06 28.20 0.82
N LYS A 301 7.90 27.78 -0.41
CA LYS A 301 7.04 28.43 -1.42
C LYS A 301 6.15 27.39 -2.08
N ASP A 302 5.03 27.84 -2.66
CA ASP A 302 4.26 27.00 -3.57
C ASP A 302 4.84 27.06 -4.99
N ASP A 303 4.29 26.28 -5.91
CA ASP A 303 4.69 26.18 -7.33
C ASP A 303 4.53 27.50 -8.12
N ASN A 304 3.77 28.47 -7.59
CA ASN A 304 3.65 29.83 -8.12
C ASN A 304 4.61 30.81 -7.42
N GLY A 305 5.50 30.35 -6.55
CA GLY A 305 6.44 31.17 -5.80
C GLY A 305 5.87 31.91 -4.59
N VAL A 306 4.61 31.65 -4.20
CA VAL A 306 3.97 32.24 -3.04
C VAL A 306 4.51 31.62 -1.76
N ALA A 307 5.00 32.45 -0.84
CA ALA A 307 5.56 31.99 0.43
C ALA A 307 4.50 31.35 1.34
N TYR A 308 4.97 30.39 2.16
CA TYR A 308 4.13 29.76 3.18
C TYR A 308 3.46 30.80 4.09
N SER A 309 2.21 30.55 4.40
CA SER A 309 1.48 31.22 5.48
C SER A 309 0.52 30.23 6.15
N LYS A 310 0.13 30.47 7.40
CA LYS A 310 -0.84 29.62 8.12
C LYS A 310 -2.19 29.56 7.38
N GLY A 311 -2.66 30.69 6.85
CA GLY A 311 -3.87 30.76 6.03
C GLY A 311 -3.73 29.99 4.73
N GLY A 312 -2.59 30.13 4.04
CA GLY A 312 -2.27 29.37 2.83
C GLY A 312 -2.21 27.87 3.07
N MET A 313 -1.64 27.43 4.20
CA MET A 313 -1.61 26.03 4.59
C MET A 313 -3.02 25.46 4.84
N LYS A 314 -3.88 26.20 5.56
CA LYS A 314 -5.29 25.83 5.72
C LYS A 314 -5.98 25.63 4.36
N ILE A 315 -5.81 26.59 3.45
CA ILE A 315 -6.39 26.54 2.10
C ILE A 315 -5.82 25.32 1.32
N ALA A 316 -4.52 25.02 1.47
CA ALA A 316 -3.91 23.87 0.82
C ALA A 316 -4.56 22.53 1.25
N VAL A 317 -4.81 22.36 2.54
CA VAL A 317 -5.52 21.17 3.07
C VAL A 317 -6.95 21.10 2.53
N VAL A 318 -7.70 22.21 2.61
CA VAL A 318 -9.08 22.28 2.13
C VAL A 318 -9.17 21.93 0.64
N ASN A 319 -8.31 22.54 -0.18
CA ASN A 319 -8.29 22.27 -1.62
C ASN A 319 -7.87 20.83 -1.92
N PHE A 320 -6.88 20.27 -1.21
CA PHE A 320 -6.48 18.88 -1.41
C PHE A 320 -7.64 17.92 -1.13
N VAL A 321 -8.41 18.15 -0.07
CA VAL A 321 -9.60 17.33 0.22
C VAL A 321 -10.68 17.52 -0.84
N ARG A 322 -10.97 18.75 -1.25
CA ARG A 322 -12.02 19.03 -2.25
C ARG A 322 -11.65 18.54 -3.65
N ASP A 323 -10.46 18.89 -4.12
CA ASP A 323 -10.05 18.72 -5.51
C ASP A 323 -9.51 17.33 -5.79
N VAL A 324 -9.00 16.63 -4.77
CA VAL A 324 -8.46 15.27 -4.89
C VAL A 324 -9.40 14.25 -4.28
N ILE A 325 -9.59 14.31 -2.96
CA ILE A 325 -10.36 13.27 -2.26
C ILE A 325 -11.83 13.32 -2.68
N GLY A 326 -12.44 14.49 -2.66
CA GLY A 326 -13.85 14.66 -3.05
C GLY A 326 -14.13 14.33 -4.51
N ARG A 327 -13.17 14.66 -5.39
CA ARG A 327 -13.30 14.39 -6.83
C ARG A 327 -13.26 12.89 -7.14
N TYR A 328 -12.35 12.13 -6.52
CA TYR A 328 -12.12 10.73 -6.86
C TYR A 328 -12.89 9.75 -5.97
N TYR A 329 -13.08 10.07 -4.70
CA TYR A 329 -13.73 9.17 -3.75
C TYR A 329 -15.11 9.64 -3.28
N GLY A 330 -15.46 10.91 -3.58
CA GLY A 330 -16.74 11.50 -3.22
C GLY A 330 -16.73 12.17 -1.85
N LYS A 331 -17.75 13.01 -1.61
CA LYS A 331 -17.82 13.87 -0.42
C LYS A 331 -18.24 13.14 0.87
N ASN A 332 -18.80 11.94 0.73
CA ASN A 332 -19.23 11.14 1.89
C ASN A 332 -18.13 10.26 2.48
N ILE A 333 -16.97 10.16 1.81
CA ILE A 333 -15.85 9.39 2.34
C ILE A 333 -15.36 10.01 3.65
N PRO A 334 -15.13 9.22 4.71
CA PRO A 334 -14.48 9.69 5.91
C PRO A 334 -13.06 10.18 5.62
N VAL A 335 -12.76 11.41 6.07
CA VAL A 335 -11.43 12.03 5.92
C VAL A 335 -10.92 12.44 7.29
N PHE A 336 -9.76 11.90 7.67
CA PHE A 336 -9.11 12.18 8.94
C PHE A 336 -7.88 13.04 8.68
N VAL A 337 -7.92 14.30 9.14
CA VAL A 337 -6.80 15.25 9.03
C VAL A 337 -6.04 15.26 10.33
N CYS A 338 -4.86 14.63 10.34
CA CYS A 338 -4.06 14.39 11.53
C CYS A 338 -2.98 15.47 11.75
N SER A 339 -2.59 15.68 13.01
CA SER A 339 -1.57 16.66 13.38
C SER A 339 -0.89 16.33 14.72
N ASN A 340 0.17 17.07 15.04
CA ASN A 340 0.80 17.20 16.36
C ASN A 340 1.72 16.05 16.83
N LEU A 341 1.83 14.93 16.11
CA LEU A 341 2.75 13.86 16.51
C LEU A 341 4.22 14.29 16.36
N MET A 342 4.50 15.24 15.48
CA MET A 342 5.78 15.94 15.35
C MET A 342 5.54 17.45 15.23
N ALA A 343 6.53 18.27 15.57
CA ALA A 343 6.45 19.73 15.60
C ALA A 343 5.33 20.28 16.54
N PRO A 344 5.24 19.81 17.79
CA PRO A 344 4.29 20.36 18.77
C PRO A 344 4.57 21.87 18.94
N GLY A 345 3.49 22.66 19.09
CA GLY A 345 3.59 24.12 19.20
C GLY A 345 3.78 24.87 17.87
N SER A 346 3.84 24.20 16.73
CA SER A 346 3.87 24.84 15.40
C SER A 346 2.58 25.58 15.05
N GLY A 347 1.47 25.22 15.69
CA GLY A 347 0.13 25.68 15.36
C GLY A 347 -0.51 24.93 14.19
N LEU A 348 0.12 23.84 13.73
CA LEU A 348 -0.46 22.98 12.69
C LEU A 348 -1.77 22.34 13.14
N ASP A 349 -1.89 21.98 14.42
CA ASP A 349 -3.13 21.47 15.00
C ASP A 349 -4.31 22.44 14.80
N VAL A 350 -4.13 23.71 15.12
CA VAL A 350 -5.16 24.74 14.92
C VAL A 350 -5.47 24.95 13.43
N ILE A 351 -4.45 24.87 12.56
CA ILE A 351 -4.64 24.96 11.10
C ILE A 351 -5.51 23.81 10.59
N MET A 352 -5.23 22.58 11.03
CA MET A 352 -5.97 21.38 10.62
C MET A 352 -7.40 21.37 11.17
N GLU A 353 -7.60 21.76 12.42
CA GLU A 353 -8.94 21.93 13.02
C GLU A 353 -9.78 22.95 12.24
N ASN A 354 -9.19 24.11 11.88
CA ASN A 354 -9.86 25.13 11.09
C ASN A 354 -10.16 24.66 9.66
N ALA A 355 -9.27 23.88 9.04
CA ALA A 355 -9.50 23.29 7.72
C ALA A 355 -10.68 22.30 7.76
N VAL A 356 -10.72 21.43 8.76
CA VAL A 356 -11.83 20.48 8.95
C VAL A 356 -13.14 21.19 9.26
N THR A 357 -13.12 22.25 10.05
CA THR A 357 -14.31 23.07 10.34
C THR A 357 -14.91 23.65 9.04
N GLU A 358 -14.05 24.14 8.14
CA GLU A 358 -14.49 24.62 6.82
C GLU A 358 -15.01 23.48 5.92
N LEU A 359 -14.35 22.31 5.97
CA LEU A 359 -14.73 21.14 5.16
C LEU A 359 -16.07 20.53 5.57
N LYS A 360 -16.51 20.68 6.82
CA LYS A 360 -17.73 20.01 7.31
C LYS A 360 -18.99 20.37 6.55
N SER A 361 -19.02 21.52 5.87
CA SER A 361 -20.17 21.94 5.04
C SER A 361 -20.40 21.02 3.83
N ASP A 362 -19.33 20.44 3.28
CA ASP A 362 -19.38 19.61 2.09
C ASP A 362 -18.76 18.19 2.29
N PHE A 363 -18.04 17.97 3.41
CA PHE A 363 -17.51 16.68 3.87
C PHE A 363 -17.97 16.40 5.30
N PRO A 364 -19.20 15.93 5.52
CA PRO A 364 -19.77 15.78 6.87
C PRO A 364 -18.98 14.81 7.76
N ASN A 365 -18.30 13.84 7.14
CA ASN A 365 -17.48 12.83 7.81
C ASN A 365 -15.99 13.25 7.95
N ALA A 366 -15.64 14.52 7.71
CA ALA A 366 -14.29 15.01 7.98
C ALA A 366 -14.05 15.16 9.48
N VAL A 367 -12.90 14.69 9.96
CA VAL A 367 -12.50 14.73 11.38
C VAL A 367 -11.07 15.25 11.51
N ALA A 368 -10.85 16.20 12.43
CA ALA A 368 -9.50 16.59 12.84
C ALA A 368 -9.05 15.64 13.96
N VAL A 369 -7.89 15.01 13.79
CA VAL A 369 -7.29 14.12 14.79
C VAL A 369 -5.98 14.74 15.27
N LYS A 370 -6.02 15.31 16.46
CA LYS A 370 -4.83 15.82 17.12
C LYS A 370 -4.19 14.72 17.94
N PHE A 371 -3.00 14.27 17.52
CA PHE A 371 -2.22 13.33 18.30
C PHE A 371 -1.61 13.98 19.54
N ASP A 372 -1.33 13.16 20.54
CA ASP A 372 -0.58 13.59 21.69
C ASP A 372 0.90 13.72 21.32
N LYS A 373 1.60 14.54 22.06
CA LYS A 373 3.00 14.78 21.88
C LYS A 373 3.79 13.50 22.23
N GLY A 374 4.63 13.05 21.32
CA GLY A 374 5.45 11.87 21.54
C GLY A 374 6.67 12.13 22.43
N VAL A 375 7.25 11.06 22.96
CA VAL A 375 8.43 11.10 23.85
C VAL A 375 9.69 11.66 23.19
N THR A 376 9.81 11.52 21.86
CA THR A 376 10.98 11.99 21.11
C THR A 376 10.72 13.27 20.32
N THR A 377 9.47 13.68 20.17
CA THR A 377 9.06 14.74 19.22
C THR A 377 9.34 16.14 19.73
N ASP A 378 9.56 16.34 21.03
CA ASP A 378 9.95 17.63 21.63
C ASP A 378 11.25 18.18 21.11
N LYS A 379 12.16 17.31 20.74
CA LYS A 379 13.48 17.65 20.23
C LYS A 379 13.57 17.62 18.72
N GLY A 380 12.42 17.61 18.01
CA GLY A 380 12.34 17.55 16.55
C GLY A 380 12.63 16.16 15.96
N GLY A 381 12.64 15.10 16.80
CA GLY A 381 12.79 13.72 16.36
C GLY A 381 11.49 13.15 15.77
N HIS A 382 11.61 12.11 14.92
CA HIS A 382 10.45 11.35 14.47
C HIS A 382 9.86 10.53 15.62
N PRO A 383 8.57 10.14 15.54
CA PRO A 383 7.95 9.21 16.48
C PRO A 383 8.72 7.89 16.55
N VAL A 384 8.72 7.27 17.72
CA VAL A 384 9.19 5.89 17.94
C VAL A 384 8.01 4.94 18.03
N VAL A 385 8.26 3.65 18.24
CA VAL A 385 7.18 2.63 18.28
C VAL A 385 6.12 3.00 19.31
N GLU A 386 6.51 3.36 20.53
CA GLU A 386 5.57 3.69 21.60
C GLU A 386 4.68 4.91 21.27
N ASP A 387 5.25 5.93 20.61
CA ASP A 387 4.49 7.09 20.13
C ASP A 387 3.49 6.68 19.04
N SER A 388 3.92 5.77 18.17
CA SER A 388 3.14 5.28 17.03
C SER A 388 1.98 4.39 17.45
N GLU A 389 2.18 3.52 18.45
CA GLU A 389 1.12 2.69 19.04
C GLU A 389 0.00 3.53 19.65
N ILE A 390 0.36 4.55 20.43
CA ILE A 390 -0.62 5.47 21.05
C ILE A 390 -1.39 6.24 19.97
N ALA A 391 -0.67 6.80 18.98
CA ALA A 391 -1.29 7.56 17.90
C ALA A 391 -2.14 6.68 16.98
N GLY A 392 -1.68 5.45 16.68
CA GLY A 392 -2.40 4.47 15.89
C GLY A 392 -3.71 4.03 16.55
N ALA A 393 -3.69 3.71 17.84
CA ALA A 393 -4.88 3.35 18.61
C ALA A 393 -5.90 4.50 18.66
N LYS A 394 -5.44 5.73 18.86
CA LYS A 394 -6.30 6.93 18.84
C LYS A 394 -6.99 7.11 17.49
N LEU A 395 -6.23 6.99 16.39
CA LEU A 395 -6.78 7.11 15.04
C LEU A 395 -7.76 5.97 14.73
N ALA A 396 -7.43 4.74 15.12
CA ALA A 396 -8.31 3.59 14.95
C ALA A 396 -9.65 3.77 15.68
N GLY A 397 -9.63 4.31 16.91
CA GLY A 397 -10.82 4.67 17.65
C GLY A 397 -11.71 5.69 16.93
N GLU A 398 -11.11 6.73 16.33
CA GLU A 398 -11.85 7.72 15.55
C GLU A 398 -12.43 7.13 14.26
N ILE A 399 -11.67 6.25 13.58
CA ILE A 399 -12.15 5.56 12.37
C ILE A 399 -13.34 4.65 12.72
N ARG A 400 -13.23 3.83 13.78
CA ARG A 400 -14.36 3.00 14.26
C ARG A 400 -15.60 3.85 14.54
N ARG A 401 -15.42 4.94 15.26
CA ARG A 401 -16.53 5.83 15.62
C ARG A 401 -17.25 6.38 14.39
N VAL A 402 -16.51 6.78 13.34
CA VAL A 402 -17.09 7.37 12.13
C VAL A 402 -17.70 6.31 11.21
N LEU A 403 -17.07 5.14 11.11
CA LEU A 403 -17.57 4.03 10.28
C LEU A 403 -18.67 3.20 10.96
N GLY A 404 -18.81 3.29 12.29
CA GLY A 404 -19.80 2.51 13.05
C GLY A 404 -19.42 1.02 13.20
N ILE A 405 -18.13 0.71 13.31
CA ILE A 405 -17.58 -0.66 13.43
C ILE A 405 -16.89 -0.90 14.77
#